data_a9d8105603ab89c1986360c4599080f2
#
_entry.id   a9d8105603ab89c1986360c4599080f2
#
_cell.length_a   1.000
_cell.length_b   1.000
_cell.length_c   1.000
_cell.angle_alpha   90.00
_cell.angle_beta   90.00
_cell.angle_gamma   90.00
#
_symmetry.space_group_name_H-M   'P 1'
#
loop_
_entity.id
_entity.type
_entity.pdbx_description
1 polymer ?
#
loop_
_entity_poly.entity_id
_entity_poly.type
_entity_poly.pdbx_seq_one_letter_code
_entity_poly.pdbx_strand_id
1 'polypeptide(L)'
;MASEQGVVIACHSKAEFDAHMTKAQEAGKLVVIDFTAAWCGPCRAIAPLFVEHAKKFTQVVFLKVDVDEVKEVTAAYEVEAMPTFHFVKKRRRSRPSWGAKKDELLGLIEXHGAPCPASASA
;
A
#
# COMPACT_ATOMS: atom_id res chain seq x y z
N MET A 1 -9.39 16.37 3.94
CA MET A 1 -10.76 16.18 3.79
C MET A 1 -11.26 15.02 4.54
N ALA A 2 -12.38 15.20 5.09
CA ALA A 2 -12.94 14.11 5.86
C ALA A 2 -13.16 12.89 5.01
N SER A 3 -13.41 13.07 3.73
CA SER A 3 -13.69 11.93 2.88
C SER A 3 -12.48 11.02 2.71
N GLU A 4 -11.31 11.49 3.07
CA GLU A 4 -10.15 10.64 2.92
C GLU A 4 -9.78 9.91 4.20
N GLN A 5 -10.53 10.11 5.27
CA GLN A 5 -10.22 9.43 6.50
C GLN A 5 -10.99 8.15 6.56
N GLY A 6 -10.35 7.09 6.96
CA GLY A 6 -11.02 5.82 7.16
C GLY A 6 -11.28 5.06 5.89
N VAL A 7 -10.68 5.45 4.77
CA VAL A 7 -10.89 4.76 3.52
C VAL A 7 -9.57 4.45 2.85
N VAL A 8 -9.58 3.49 1.95
CA VAL A 8 -8.42 3.17 1.13
C VAL A 8 -8.57 3.99 -0.16
N ILE A 9 -7.54 4.74 -0.49
CA ILE A 9 -7.57 5.60 -1.66
C ILE A 9 -6.80 4.93 -2.78
N ALA A 10 -7.49 4.62 -3.87
CA ALA A 10 -6.83 4.01 -5.02
C ALA A 10 -6.18 5.09 -5.85
N CYS A 11 -4.90 4.94 -6.15
CA CYS A 11 -4.18 5.89 -6.97
C CYS A 11 -4.03 5.29 -8.35
N HIS A 12 -4.56 5.96 -9.36
CA HIS A 12 -4.56 5.42 -10.71
C HIS A 12 -3.49 6.01 -11.61
N SER A 13 -2.70 6.91 -11.08
CA SER A 13 -1.60 7.49 -11.85
C SER A 13 -0.53 7.97 -10.88
N LYS A 14 0.65 8.22 -11.41
CA LYS A 14 1.71 8.77 -10.59
C LYS A 14 1.32 10.14 -10.05
N ALA A 15 0.62 10.94 -10.85
CA ALA A 15 0.22 12.27 -10.39
C ALA A 15 -0.72 12.18 -9.20
N GLU A 16 -1.67 11.24 -9.23
CA GLU A 16 -2.56 11.07 -8.10
C GLU A 16 -1.79 10.59 -6.88
N PHE A 17 -0.88 9.65 -7.09
CA PHE A 17 -0.09 9.12 -6.00
C PHE A 17 0.73 10.23 -5.35
N ASP A 18 1.41 11.03 -6.17
CA ASP A 18 2.26 12.10 -5.65
C ASP A 18 1.43 13.13 -4.89
N ALA A 19 0.25 13.44 -5.38
CA ALA A 19 -0.59 14.43 -4.72
C ALA A 19 -1.01 13.95 -3.33
N HIS A 20 -1.41 12.68 -3.22
CA HIS A 20 -1.80 12.16 -1.91
C HIS A 20 -0.60 12.06 -0.98
N MET A 21 0.57 11.70 -1.50
CA MET A 21 1.77 11.61 -0.68
C MET A 21 2.14 12.99 -0.14
N THR A 22 2.12 13.99 -0.99
CA THR A 22 2.50 15.34 -0.57
C THR A 22 1.55 15.83 0.51
N LYS A 23 0.25 15.62 0.30
CA LYS A 23 -0.71 16.07 1.25
C LYS A 23 -0.52 15.41 2.61
N ALA A 24 -0.28 14.10 2.59
CA ALA A 24 -0.08 13.37 3.85
C ALA A 24 1.20 13.82 4.54
N GLN A 25 2.25 14.03 3.77
CA GLN A 25 3.52 14.44 4.36
C GLN A 25 3.42 15.83 4.95
N GLU A 26 2.71 16.72 4.30
CA GLU A 26 2.51 18.05 4.84
C GLU A 26 1.72 18.01 6.14
N ALA A 27 0.83 17.05 6.25
CA ALA A 27 0.05 16.91 7.48
C ALA A 27 0.76 16.07 8.54
N GLY A 28 1.94 15.57 8.24
CA GLY A 28 2.70 14.77 9.19
C GLY A 28 2.13 13.40 9.43
N LYS A 29 1.41 12.85 8.46
CA LYS A 29 0.75 11.57 8.65
C LYS A 29 1.56 10.42 8.11
N LEU A 30 1.39 9.27 8.72
CA LEU A 30 1.97 8.04 8.18
C LEU A 30 1.16 7.61 6.99
N VAL A 31 1.82 7.13 5.95
CA VAL A 31 1.15 6.59 4.78
C VAL A 31 1.49 5.12 4.67
N VAL A 32 0.49 4.30 4.44
CA VAL A 32 0.69 2.88 4.17
C VAL A 32 0.28 2.67 2.72
N ILE A 33 1.20 2.15 1.91
CA ILE A 33 0.96 1.94 0.49
C ILE A 33 0.86 0.45 0.22
N ASP A 34 -0.26 0.02 -0.34
CA ASP A 34 -0.50 -1.37 -0.69
C ASP A 34 -0.25 -1.52 -2.19
N PHE A 35 0.82 -2.22 -2.56
CA PHE A 35 1.08 -2.53 -3.95
C PHE A 35 0.40 -3.85 -4.28
N THR A 36 -0.51 -3.82 -5.23
CA THR A 36 -1.39 -4.94 -5.50
C THR A 36 -1.49 -5.20 -7.01
N ALA A 37 -2.14 -6.26 -7.38
CA ALA A 37 -2.41 -6.56 -8.78
C ALA A 37 -3.74 -7.31 -8.86
N ALA A 38 -4.46 -7.09 -9.95
CA ALA A 38 -5.76 -7.75 -10.09
C ALA A 38 -5.65 -9.26 -10.17
N TRP A 39 -4.53 -9.76 -10.72
CA TRP A 39 -4.34 -11.20 -10.85
C TRP A 39 -3.78 -11.86 -9.60
N CYS A 40 -3.56 -11.12 -8.57
CA CYS A 40 -2.88 -11.63 -7.39
C CYS A 40 -3.89 -12.17 -6.38
N GLY A 41 -3.90 -13.48 -6.17
CA GLY A 41 -4.81 -14.09 -5.21
C GLY A 41 -4.59 -13.63 -3.79
N PRO A 42 -3.36 -13.64 -3.28
CA PRO A 42 -3.13 -13.16 -1.92
C PRO A 42 -3.52 -11.70 -1.73
N CYS A 43 -3.40 -10.88 -2.78
CA CYS A 43 -3.81 -9.49 -2.68
C CYS A 43 -5.31 -9.39 -2.46
N ARG A 44 -6.07 -10.21 -3.20
CA ARG A 44 -7.52 -10.17 -3.03
C ARG A 44 -7.92 -10.67 -1.66
N ALA A 45 -7.20 -11.66 -1.15
CA ALA A 45 -7.53 -12.21 0.16
C ALA A 45 -7.32 -11.18 1.26
N ILE A 46 -6.31 -10.34 1.13
CA ILE A 46 -6.01 -9.40 2.20
C ILE A 46 -6.73 -8.07 2.03
N ALA A 47 -7.32 -7.81 0.86
CA ALA A 47 -7.93 -6.52 0.60
C ALA A 47 -9.00 -6.13 1.63
N PRO A 48 -9.90 -7.03 2.02
CA PRO A 48 -10.91 -6.63 3.01
C PRO A 48 -10.27 -6.24 4.34
N LEU A 49 -9.17 -6.89 4.68
CA LEU A 49 -8.50 -6.58 5.94
C LEU A 49 -7.80 -5.23 5.87
N PHE A 50 -7.28 -4.89 4.70
CA PHE A 50 -6.68 -3.59 4.51
C PHE A 50 -7.73 -2.48 4.68
N VAL A 51 -8.92 -2.72 4.15
CA VAL A 51 -10.01 -1.77 4.31
C VAL A 51 -10.39 -1.64 5.78
N GLU A 52 -10.43 -2.75 6.50
CA GLU A 52 -10.75 -2.70 7.92
C GLU A 52 -9.72 -1.89 8.70
N HIS A 53 -8.44 -2.05 8.35
CA HIS A 53 -7.42 -1.28 9.02
C HIS A 53 -7.56 0.21 8.72
N ALA A 54 -7.96 0.54 7.49
CA ALA A 54 -8.15 1.94 7.15
C ALA A 54 -9.25 2.55 8.00
N LYS A 55 -10.31 1.78 8.24
CA LYS A 55 -11.40 2.28 9.07
C LYS A 55 -10.97 2.45 10.51
N LYS A 56 -10.05 1.59 10.97
CA LYS A 56 -9.66 1.64 12.33
C LYS A 56 -8.63 2.70 12.61
N PHE A 57 -7.68 2.91 11.73
CA PHE A 57 -6.62 3.87 11.95
C PHE A 57 -6.83 5.10 11.10
N THR A 58 -7.77 5.93 11.46
CA THR A 58 -8.21 7.02 10.61
C THR A 58 -7.18 8.13 10.46
N GLN A 59 -6.17 8.19 11.33
CA GLN A 59 -5.15 9.20 11.18
C GLN A 59 -4.02 8.76 10.27
N VAL A 60 -4.09 7.54 9.76
CA VAL A 60 -3.10 7.01 8.84
C VAL A 60 -3.71 7.05 7.45
N VAL A 61 -2.92 7.40 6.44
CA VAL A 61 -3.39 7.46 5.06
C VAL A 61 -3.10 6.12 4.41
N PHE A 62 -4.12 5.47 3.87
CA PHE A 62 -3.97 4.17 3.22
C PHE A 62 -4.14 4.34 1.72
N LEU A 63 -3.09 4.06 0.97
CA LEU A 63 -3.12 4.18 -0.49
C LEU A 63 -2.96 2.81 -1.12
N LYS A 64 -3.58 2.63 -2.28
CA LYS A 64 -3.51 1.39 -2.99
C LYS A 64 -3.00 1.67 -4.39
N VAL A 65 -2.00 0.93 -4.83
CA VAL A 65 -1.39 1.11 -6.13
C VAL A 65 -1.38 -0.22 -6.86
N ASP A 66 -1.99 -0.24 -8.06
CA ASP A 66 -1.97 -1.44 -8.88
C ASP A 66 -0.69 -1.40 -9.68
N VAL A 67 0.13 -2.44 -9.56
CA VAL A 67 1.47 -2.42 -10.16
C VAL A 67 1.41 -2.43 -11.68
N ASP A 68 0.32 -2.89 -12.27
CA ASP A 68 0.19 -2.86 -13.71
C ASP A 68 -0.33 -1.53 -14.20
N GLU A 69 -0.95 -0.76 -13.33
CA GLU A 69 -1.51 0.51 -13.71
C GLU A 69 -0.54 1.66 -13.48
N VAL A 70 0.19 1.63 -12.39
CA VAL A 70 1.08 2.73 -12.03
C VAL A 70 2.50 2.23 -11.97
N LYS A 71 3.04 1.95 -13.14
CA LYS A 71 4.34 1.29 -13.21
C LYS A 71 5.49 2.14 -12.71
N GLU A 72 5.40 3.45 -12.89
CA GLU A 72 6.48 4.31 -12.45
C GLU A 72 6.67 4.25 -10.94
N VAL A 73 5.56 4.27 -10.21
CA VAL A 73 5.65 4.24 -8.75
C VAL A 73 6.12 2.87 -8.30
N THR A 74 5.62 1.83 -8.95
CA THR A 74 6.04 0.47 -8.63
C THR A 74 7.54 0.31 -8.77
N ALA A 75 8.09 0.85 -9.85
CA ALA A 75 9.53 0.74 -10.07
C ALA A 75 10.31 1.57 -9.06
N ALA A 76 9.81 2.75 -8.74
CA ALA A 76 10.52 3.62 -7.79
C ALA A 76 10.60 2.99 -6.42
N TYR A 77 9.59 2.21 -6.05
CA TYR A 77 9.59 1.56 -4.75
C TYR A 77 10.19 0.15 -4.80
N GLU A 78 10.69 -0.22 -5.97
CA GLU A 78 11.38 -1.51 -6.14
C GLU A 78 10.53 -2.69 -5.71
N VAL A 79 9.27 -2.68 -6.07
CA VAL A 79 8.35 -3.73 -5.68
C VAL A 79 8.60 -4.96 -6.54
N GLU A 80 8.83 -6.10 -5.91
CA GLU A 80 9.13 -7.32 -6.63
C GLU A 80 8.06 -8.38 -6.47
N ALA A 81 7.19 -8.25 -5.51
CA ALA A 81 6.14 -9.25 -5.28
C ALA A 81 4.95 -8.56 -4.65
N MET A 82 3.78 -9.12 -4.82
CA MET A 82 2.58 -8.53 -4.23
C MET A 82 1.89 -9.55 -3.35
N PRO A 83 1.27 -9.09 -2.30
CA PRO A 83 1.19 -7.69 -1.91
C PRO A 83 2.48 -7.23 -1.23
N THR A 84 2.81 -5.98 -1.40
CA THR A 84 3.91 -5.36 -0.67
C THR A 84 3.37 -4.12 -0.01
N PHE A 85 3.70 -3.91 1.24
CA PHE A 85 3.25 -2.73 1.95
C PHE A 85 4.46 -1.89 2.31
N HIS A 86 4.40 -0.60 1.99
CA HIS A 86 5.44 0.33 2.38
C HIS A 86 4.86 1.32 3.35
N PHE A 87 5.63 1.68 4.36
CA PHE A 87 5.22 2.65 5.36
C PHE A 87 6.10 3.87 5.19
N VAL A 88 5.51 5.03 4.95
CA VAL A 88 6.26 6.24 4.67
C VAL A 88 5.83 7.34 5.60
N LYS A 89 6.80 8.03 6.21
CA LYS A 89 6.47 9.16 7.03
C LYS A 89 7.51 10.24 6.80
N LYS A 90 7.06 11.45 6.58
CA LYS A 90 7.95 12.57 6.36
C LYS A 90 9.00 12.34 5.32
N ARG A 91 8.58 11.92 4.19
CA ARG A 91 9.47 11.73 3.08
C ARG A 91 10.44 10.62 3.24
N ARG A 92 10.40 9.83 4.30
CA ARG A 92 11.27 8.74 4.39
C ARG A 92 10.53 7.52 4.18
N ARG A 93 10.97 6.59 3.33
CA ARG A 93 10.38 5.28 3.16
C ARG A 93 10.98 4.34 4.17
N SER A 94 10.15 3.53 4.78
CA SER A 94 10.70 2.51 5.62
C SER A 94 10.93 1.31 4.73
N ARG A 95 11.56 0.27 5.25
CA ARG A 95 11.78 -0.87 4.47
C ARG A 95 10.49 -1.49 4.15
N PRO A 96 10.39 -2.31 3.12
CA PRO A 96 9.19 -3.09 2.86
C PRO A 96 8.86 -3.86 4.12
N SER A 97 7.59 -4.07 4.29
CA SER A 97 7.13 -4.53 5.56
C SER A 97 7.49 -5.91 5.98
N TRP A 98 8.26 -6.65 5.20
CA TRP A 98 8.55 -7.91 5.61
C TRP A 98 9.04 -7.89 6.95
N GLY A 99 9.83 -7.17 7.36
CA GLY A 99 10.28 -7.27 8.58
C GLY A 99 9.99 -6.39 9.56
N ALA A 100 9.55 -5.50 9.31
CA ALA A 100 9.54 -4.57 10.23
C ALA A 100 8.55 -4.67 11.11
N LYS A 101 8.08 -4.10 11.65
CA LYS A 101 7.24 -4.08 12.52
C LYS A 101 6.32 -4.91 12.49
N LYS A 102 6.14 -5.72 12.78
CA LYS A 102 5.27 -6.59 12.79
C LYS A 102 4.06 -6.12 12.76
N ASP A 103 3.64 -5.55 12.15
CA ASP A 103 2.41 -5.17 12.12
C ASP A 103 1.42 -6.17 11.87
N GLU A 104 0.22 -5.92 12.08
CA GLU A 104 -0.86 -6.84 11.81
C GLU A 104 -0.99 -7.13 10.34
N LEU A 105 -0.70 -6.18 9.50
CA LEU A 105 -0.80 -6.43 8.07
C LEU A 105 0.20 -7.50 7.64
N LEU A 106 1.38 -7.48 8.22
CA LEU A 106 2.34 -8.47 7.86
C LEU A 106 1.88 -9.84 8.28
N GLY A 107 1.31 -9.96 9.44
CA GLY A 107 0.78 -11.25 9.87
C GLY A 107 -0.33 -11.71 8.96
N LEU A 108 -1.15 -10.81 8.46
CA LEU A 108 -2.20 -11.19 7.56
C LEU A 108 -1.65 -11.66 6.23
N ILE A 109 -0.58 -11.06 5.77
CA ILE A 109 0.02 -11.52 4.54
C ILE A 109 0.51 -12.95 4.70
N GLU A 110 1.08 -13.26 5.80
CA GLU A 110 1.51 -14.63 6.03
C GLU A 110 0.37 -15.62 6.01
N UNK A 111 -0.47 -15.22 6.43
CA UNK A 111 -1.58 -16.00 6.54
C UNK A 111 -2.21 -16.27 5.30
N HIS A 112 -2.07 -15.52 4.56
CA HIS A 112 -2.74 -15.72 3.30
C HIS A 112 -1.82 -16.23 2.20
N GLY A 113 -0.61 -16.55 2.53
CA GLY A 113 0.27 -17.16 1.56
C GLY A 113 1.33 -16.22 1.05
N ALA A 114 2.19 -16.75 0.20
CA ALA A 114 3.31 -15.98 -0.30
C ALA A 114 2.84 -14.90 -1.27
N PRO A 115 3.52 -13.78 -1.33
CA PRO A 115 3.16 -12.75 -2.29
C PRO A 115 3.40 -13.21 -3.72
N CYS A 116 2.67 -12.64 -4.64
CA CYS A 116 2.85 -12.95 -6.03
C CYS A 116 4.00 -12.12 -6.60
N PRO A 117 4.88 -12.72 -7.40
CA PRO A 117 5.96 -11.93 -7.98
C PRO A 117 5.43 -10.88 -8.94
N ALA A 118 6.07 -9.73 -8.95
CA ALA A 118 5.64 -8.68 -9.85
C ALA A 118 5.74 -9.11 -11.32
N SER A 119 6.73 -9.93 -11.63
CA SER A 119 6.92 -10.34 -13.00
C SER A 119 5.86 -11.31 -13.48
N ALA A 120 5.03 -11.81 -12.60
CA ALA A 120 4.00 -12.74 -13.00
C ALA A 120 2.84 -12.07 -13.71
N SER A 121 2.84 -10.78 -13.79
CA SER A 121 1.72 -10.09 -14.37
C SER A 121 1.66 -10.15 -15.87
N ALA A 122 2.51 -10.76 -16.50
CA ALA A 122 2.59 -10.74 -17.96
C ALA A 122 1.30 -11.01 -18.71
#